data_dfbd87b92b1c4dfb91472b939e4f095d
#
_entry.id   dfbd87b92b1c4dfb91472b939e4f095d
#
_cell.length_a   1.000
_cell.length_b   1.000
_cell.length_c   1.000
_cell.angle_alpha   90.00
_cell.angle_beta   90.00
_cell.angle_gamma   90.00
#
_symmetry.space_group_name_H-M   'P 1'
#
loop_
_entity.id
_entity.type
_entity.pdbx_description
1 polymer ?
#
loop_
_entity_poly.entity_id
_entity_poly.type
_entity_poly.pdbx_seq_one_letter_code
_entity_poly.pdbx_strand_id
1 'polypeptide(L)'
;EREALAVRWACRHFHLYLCGKTFRVITDHKPLVPLFTGTARNGPPRIERWAVQLQPYSFDIAYRPGVNNPADYLSRHPSPSPNLEAQGDIDEGAEDFIRMVTDQACPRALSVGEICDATRADPHLIKVREALPDKQWKYFLVGHQALNDCDRRTRDQLWRVRDELSATGDGLVLRGRKIVIPSSLWNRVIDLAHQGHQGIAKTKARLRTKVWFAGMDILVEERVRQCHSCAITGNEPLPAPVITEKGCGQPWTQLSMDFGSFPDGRLTLVVIDNHTRFPVVELVSSTAFQNVKRALDKVFALLGVPEEVKTDNGPPFQGQEFEAYLKGMNVKHRRITPLWPQANGEAERFMRTLNKAMRIAVDGGQGLESALQEFLRAYRLTPHSTTGCAPGDLLMNRDLRDVIPSGPTWQPATLDFPRAEEKRKRTNEKASRLRRAEKKDLVVGDWVLLKDRHPGWKFRTPFEPEAWKVVRVKGTMITAKRGRRELTRNVSWFKRTVEESPLE
;
A
#
# COMPACT_ATOMS: atom_id res chain seq x y z
N GLU A 1 22.98 -18.16 39.43
CA GLU A 1 22.99 -18.73 38.09
C GLU A 1 21.98 -19.88 37.92
N ARG A 2 21.87 -20.84 38.87
CA ARG A 2 20.95 -21.98 38.77
C ARG A 2 19.49 -21.54 38.58
N GLU A 3 19.03 -20.57 39.36
CA GLU A 3 17.66 -20.02 39.27
C GLU A 3 17.39 -19.30 37.91
N ALA A 4 18.39 -18.56 37.42
CA ALA A 4 18.28 -17.93 36.11
C ALA A 4 18.25 -18.97 34.98
N LEU A 5 19.00 -20.06 35.13
CA LEU A 5 19.00 -21.19 34.20
C LEU A 5 17.61 -21.87 34.18
N ALA A 6 17.00 -22.06 35.36
CA ALA A 6 15.66 -22.65 35.47
C ALA A 6 14.60 -21.81 34.75
N VAL A 7 14.63 -20.47 34.92
CA VAL A 7 13.72 -19.57 34.17
C VAL A 7 13.94 -19.69 32.67
N ARG A 8 15.21 -19.68 32.22
CA ARG A 8 15.51 -19.83 30.78
C ARG A 8 15.04 -21.18 30.24
N TRP A 9 15.29 -22.26 30.98
CA TRP A 9 14.87 -23.59 30.59
C TRP A 9 13.36 -23.70 30.52
N ALA A 10 12.61 -23.20 31.53
CA ALA A 10 11.16 -23.23 31.56
C ALA A 10 10.55 -22.43 30.37
N CYS A 11 11.03 -21.23 30.07
CA CYS A 11 10.56 -20.46 28.93
C CYS A 11 10.80 -21.17 27.59
N ARG A 12 11.91 -21.88 27.44
CA ARG A 12 12.19 -22.67 26.23
C ARG A 12 11.34 -23.94 26.18
N HIS A 13 11.22 -24.65 27.27
CA HIS A 13 10.42 -25.88 27.35
C HIS A 13 8.94 -25.62 27.06
N PHE A 14 8.40 -24.53 27.59
CA PHE A 14 7.01 -24.13 27.35
C PHE A 14 6.82 -23.13 26.21
N HIS A 15 7.81 -23.04 25.28
CA HIS A 15 7.80 -22.06 24.19
C HIS A 15 6.47 -21.99 23.43
N LEU A 16 5.91 -23.13 23.06
CA LEU A 16 4.66 -23.22 22.32
C LEU A 16 3.45 -22.62 23.06
N TYR A 17 3.47 -22.63 24.38
CA TYR A 17 2.39 -22.10 25.22
C TYR A 17 2.59 -20.64 25.58
N LEU A 18 3.85 -20.16 25.60
CA LEU A 18 4.25 -18.84 26.08
C LEU A 18 4.50 -17.84 24.95
N CYS A 19 4.83 -18.30 23.76
CA CYS A 19 5.12 -17.44 22.62
C CYS A 19 3.88 -16.61 22.22
N GLY A 20 4.06 -15.30 22.11
CA GLY A 20 2.98 -14.38 21.76
C GLY A 20 1.98 -14.06 22.88
N LYS A 21 2.16 -14.60 24.10
CA LYS A 21 1.33 -14.30 25.27
C LYS A 21 2.14 -13.56 26.33
N THR A 22 1.46 -12.73 27.10
CA THR A 22 2.04 -12.11 28.30
C THR A 22 1.81 -13.04 29.49
N PHE A 23 2.88 -13.37 30.22
CA PHE A 23 2.82 -14.25 31.40
C PHE A 23 3.67 -13.70 32.53
N ARG A 24 3.54 -14.29 33.71
CA ARG A 24 4.30 -13.88 34.89
C ARG A 24 5.20 -15.01 35.37
N VAL A 25 6.50 -14.71 35.53
CA VAL A 25 7.49 -15.58 36.14
C VAL A 25 7.57 -15.29 37.63
N ILE A 26 7.38 -16.29 38.48
CA ILE A 26 7.49 -16.15 39.93
C ILE A 26 8.78 -16.83 40.35
N THR A 27 9.65 -16.13 41.11
CA THR A 27 10.92 -16.64 41.62
C THR A 27 11.06 -16.29 43.10
N ASP A 28 11.72 -17.15 43.85
CA ASP A 28 12.14 -16.91 45.25
C ASP A 28 13.53 -16.26 45.33
N HIS A 29 14.19 -16.04 44.20
CA HIS A 29 15.51 -15.42 44.13
C HIS A 29 15.39 -13.93 43.79
N LYS A 30 15.26 -13.08 44.83
CA LYS A 30 15.06 -11.63 44.69
C LYS A 30 16.05 -10.92 43.75
N PRO A 31 17.35 -11.28 43.66
CA PRO A 31 18.28 -10.64 42.71
C PRO A 31 17.97 -10.84 41.21
N LEU A 32 17.12 -11.82 40.84
CA LEU A 32 16.77 -12.02 39.44
C LEU A 32 15.79 -10.97 38.93
N VAL A 33 14.99 -10.37 39.81
CA VAL A 33 13.99 -9.36 39.40
C VAL A 33 14.66 -8.18 38.69
N PRO A 34 15.63 -7.45 39.30
CA PRO A 34 16.30 -6.34 38.64
C PRO A 34 17.16 -6.75 37.43
N LEU A 35 17.65 -7.99 37.38
CA LEU A 35 18.44 -8.49 36.24
C LEU A 35 17.62 -8.74 34.99
N PHE A 36 16.39 -9.22 35.14
CA PHE A 36 15.50 -9.47 33.99
C PHE A 36 14.58 -8.27 33.64
N THR A 37 14.37 -7.32 34.57
CA THR A 37 13.64 -6.05 34.28
C THR A 37 14.55 -4.98 33.70
N GLY A 38 15.84 -5.23 33.53
CA GLY A 38 16.81 -4.27 32.97
C GLY A 38 17.17 -3.10 33.90
N THR A 39 16.77 -3.12 35.17
CA THR A 39 17.10 -2.07 36.16
C THR A 39 18.51 -2.24 36.78
N ALA A 40 19.11 -3.41 36.65
CA ALA A 40 20.49 -3.65 37.07
C ALA A 40 21.47 -3.32 35.94
N ARG A 41 22.44 -2.42 36.21
CA ARG A 41 23.41 -1.96 35.19
C ARG A 41 24.56 -2.94 34.88
N ASN A 42 24.85 -3.94 35.74
CA ASN A 42 25.91 -4.92 35.50
C ASN A 42 25.49 -6.27 36.09
N GLY A 43 25.05 -7.17 35.28
CA GLY A 43 24.81 -8.57 35.63
C GLY A 43 26.00 -9.46 35.26
N PRO A 44 26.13 -10.70 35.83
CA PRO A 44 27.09 -11.66 35.33
C PRO A 44 26.89 -11.90 33.82
N PRO A 45 27.96 -11.92 33.00
CA PRO A 45 27.86 -11.99 31.53
C PRO A 45 27.07 -13.19 31.01
N ARG A 46 26.94 -14.23 31.82
CA ARG A 46 26.17 -15.42 31.50
C ARG A 46 24.66 -15.20 31.63
N ILE A 47 24.25 -14.47 32.67
CA ILE A 47 22.85 -14.11 32.91
C ILE A 47 22.40 -13.06 31.87
N GLU A 48 23.26 -12.12 31.54
CA GLU A 48 22.95 -11.14 30.46
C GLU A 48 22.71 -11.83 29.11
N ARG A 49 23.53 -12.82 28.76
CA ARG A 49 23.29 -13.63 27.54
C ARG A 49 21.95 -14.38 27.58
N TRP A 50 21.56 -14.88 28.76
CA TRP A 50 20.24 -15.54 28.90
C TRP A 50 19.07 -14.53 28.85
N ALA A 51 19.24 -13.36 29.42
CA ALA A 51 18.23 -12.27 29.29
C ALA A 51 18.01 -11.87 27.85
N VAL A 52 19.08 -11.78 27.04
CA VAL A 52 18.96 -11.54 25.58
C VAL A 52 18.20 -12.67 24.88
N GLN A 53 18.42 -13.92 25.26
CA GLN A 53 17.70 -15.08 24.71
C GLN A 53 16.21 -15.13 25.11
N LEU A 54 15.83 -14.45 26.19
CA LEU A 54 14.45 -14.35 26.65
C LEU A 54 13.69 -13.12 26.11
N GLN A 55 14.35 -12.22 25.40
CA GLN A 55 13.72 -11.04 24.75
C GLN A 55 12.51 -11.35 23.84
N PRO A 56 12.43 -12.51 23.14
CA PRO A 56 11.26 -12.85 22.36
C PRO A 56 9.98 -13.09 23.18
N TYR A 57 10.11 -13.24 24.51
CA TYR A 57 8.98 -13.48 25.39
C TYR A 57 8.55 -12.20 26.10
N SER A 58 7.23 -12.00 26.20
CA SER A 58 6.63 -10.90 26.97
C SER A 58 6.24 -11.40 28.36
N PHE A 59 7.07 -11.13 29.38
CA PHE A 59 6.76 -11.56 30.74
C PHE A 59 7.14 -10.53 31.79
N ASP A 60 6.40 -10.58 32.93
CA ASP A 60 6.74 -9.89 34.16
C ASP A 60 7.42 -10.87 35.12
N ILE A 61 8.44 -10.43 35.86
CA ILE A 61 9.05 -11.23 36.89
C ILE A 61 8.71 -10.68 38.28
N ALA A 62 8.24 -11.55 39.17
CA ALA A 62 7.83 -11.19 40.51
C ALA A 62 8.53 -12.08 41.56
N TYR A 63 8.95 -11.42 42.63
CA TYR A 63 9.53 -12.14 43.77
C TYR A 63 8.40 -12.69 44.68
N ARG A 64 8.53 -13.97 45.08
CA ARG A 64 7.71 -14.60 46.14
C ARG A 64 8.62 -15.40 47.06
N PRO A 65 8.53 -15.23 48.43
CA PRO A 65 9.33 -16.04 49.38
C PRO A 65 9.07 -17.54 49.17
N GLY A 66 10.14 -18.36 49.30
CA GLY A 66 10.12 -19.80 49.03
C GLY A 66 9.05 -20.56 49.85
N VAL A 67 8.80 -20.15 51.11
CA VAL A 67 7.78 -20.75 51.98
C VAL A 67 6.37 -20.73 51.36
N ASN A 68 6.09 -19.71 50.50
CA ASN A 68 4.80 -19.54 49.83
C ASN A 68 4.88 -19.87 48.32
N ASN A 69 5.98 -20.47 47.87
CA ASN A 69 6.17 -20.82 46.47
C ASN A 69 6.11 -22.35 46.29
N PRO A 70 5.07 -22.90 45.63
CA PRO A 70 4.95 -24.34 45.41
C PRO A 70 6.18 -24.97 44.71
N ALA A 71 6.84 -24.19 43.83
CA ALA A 71 8.02 -24.65 43.10
C ALA A 71 9.23 -24.93 44.04
N ASP A 72 9.37 -24.18 45.15
CA ASP A 72 10.43 -24.42 46.15
C ASP A 72 10.27 -25.77 46.86
N TYR A 73 9.01 -26.16 47.15
CA TYR A 73 8.74 -27.47 47.71
C TYR A 73 9.12 -28.59 46.71
N LEU A 74 8.75 -28.46 45.46
CA LEU A 74 9.06 -29.45 44.42
C LEU A 74 10.56 -29.56 44.14
N SER A 75 11.30 -28.45 44.23
CA SER A 75 12.76 -28.45 44.05
C SER A 75 13.51 -29.18 45.15
N ARG A 76 12.95 -29.17 46.37
CA ARG A 76 13.55 -29.86 47.55
C ARG A 76 13.07 -31.29 47.73
N HIS A 77 11.93 -31.65 47.14
CA HIS A 77 11.34 -32.97 47.18
C HIS A 77 11.06 -33.45 45.74
N PRO A 78 12.13 -33.74 44.96
CA PRO A 78 11.94 -34.28 43.63
C PRO A 78 11.23 -35.63 43.73
N SER A 79 10.17 -35.82 42.93
CA SER A 79 9.56 -37.14 42.76
C SER A 79 10.66 -38.12 42.32
N PRO A 80 10.68 -39.37 42.84
CA PRO A 80 11.59 -40.40 42.34
C PRO A 80 11.34 -40.51 40.82
N SER A 81 12.40 -40.27 40.02
CA SER A 81 12.33 -40.34 38.58
C SER A 81 11.66 -41.61 38.13
N PRO A 82 10.58 -41.61 37.39
CA PRO A 82 10.22 -42.78 36.59
C PRO A 82 11.40 -43.05 35.66
N ASN A 83 11.76 -44.31 35.50
CA ASN A 83 12.89 -44.81 34.76
C ASN A 83 13.21 -43.96 33.52
N LEU A 84 14.49 -43.66 33.31
CA LEU A 84 15.05 -42.89 32.18
C LEU A 84 14.61 -43.42 30.77
N GLU A 85 13.96 -44.60 30.71
CA GLU A 85 13.44 -45.20 29.48
C GLU A 85 12.11 -44.57 29.04
N ALA A 86 11.37 -43.84 29.89
CA ALA A 86 10.12 -43.15 29.51
C ALA A 86 10.32 -41.68 29.09
N GLN A 87 11.52 -41.14 29.19
CA GLN A 87 11.84 -39.77 28.74
C GLN A 87 12.14 -39.66 27.23
N GLY A 88 12.34 -40.81 26.54
CA GLY A 88 12.51 -40.87 25.10
C GLY A 88 11.27 -40.42 24.31
N ASP A 89 10.10 -40.84 24.76
CA ASP A 89 8.87 -40.61 23.98
C ASP A 89 8.36 -39.14 23.97
N ILE A 90 8.68 -38.37 24.98
CA ILE A 90 8.25 -36.95 25.05
C ILE A 90 9.18 -36.04 24.25
N ASP A 91 10.48 -36.35 24.23
CA ASP A 91 11.44 -35.61 23.40
C ASP A 91 11.33 -35.98 21.91
N GLU A 92 11.05 -37.26 21.57
CA GLU A 92 10.79 -37.67 20.20
C GLU A 92 9.53 -37.02 19.63
N GLY A 93 8.43 -36.96 20.38
CA GLY A 93 7.21 -36.29 19.94
C GLY A 93 7.37 -34.77 19.78
N ALA A 94 8.17 -34.13 20.63
CA ALA A 94 8.48 -32.72 20.49
C ALA A 94 9.47 -32.45 19.33
N GLU A 95 10.46 -33.32 19.15
CA GLU A 95 11.38 -33.25 18.01
C GLU A 95 10.66 -33.55 16.69
N ASP A 96 9.74 -34.52 16.65
CA ASP A 96 8.92 -34.82 15.48
C ASP A 96 7.95 -33.69 15.16
N PHE A 97 7.34 -33.05 16.17
CA PHE A 97 6.52 -31.88 15.97
C PHE A 97 7.35 -30.68 15.49
N ILE A 98 8.54 -30.44 16.07
CA ILE A 98 9.46 -29.41 15.60
C ILE A 98 9.94 -29.71 14.19
N ARG A 99 10.26 -30.96 13.87
CA ARG A 99 10.58 -31.42 12.51
C ARG A 99 9.41 -31.19 11.58
N MET A 100 8.19 -31.58 11.95
CA MET A 100 6.98 -31.38 11.13
C MET A 100 6.72 -29.90 10.87
N VAL A 101 6.81 -29.03 11.89
CA VAL A 101 6.64 -27.58 11.71
C VAL A 101 7.81 -26.97 10.92
N THR A 102 9.04 -27.42 11.14
CA THR A 102 10.22 -26.96 10.38
C THR A 102 10.18 -27.46 8.95
N ASP A 103 9.76 -28.69 8.74
CA ASP A 103 9.57 -29.31 7.41
C ASP A 103 8.43 -28.67 6.62
N GLN A 104 7.40 -28.19 7.29
CA GLN A 104 6.30 -27.41 6.66
C GLN A 104 6.64 -25.93 6.47
N ALA A 105 7.46 -25.35 7.35
CA ALA A 105 7.84 -23.94 7.29
C ALA A 105 9.02 -23.66 6.36
N CYS A 106 9.94 -24.62 6.17
CA CYS A 106 11.08 -24.51 5.26
C CYS A 106 10.94 -25.50 4.12
N PRO A 107 10.86 -25.06 2.86
CA PRO A 107 10.83 -25.98 1.73
C PRO A 107 12.11 -26.83 1.74
N ARG A 108 11.95 -28.17 1.80
CA ARG A 108 13.08 -29.11 1.74
C ARG A 108 13.88 -28.89 0.47
N ALA A 109 15.21 -28.93 0.59
CA ALA A 109 16.09 -28.93 -0.56
C ALA A 109 15.67 -30.04 -1.53
N LEU A 110 15.65 -29.73 -2.81
CA LEU A 110 15.34 -30.70 -3.84
C LEU A 110 16.54 -31.60 -4.09
N SER A 111 16.39 -32.92 -3.91
CA SER A 111 17.46 -33.88 -4.13
C SER A 111 17.53 -34.29 -5.61
N VAL A 112 18.69 -34.74 -6.04
CA VAL A 112 18.88 -35.27 -7.41
C VAL A 112 18.04 -36.52 -7.62
N GLY A 113 17.90 -37.37 -6.59
CA GLY A 113 17.04 -38.57 -6.62
C GLY A 113 15.57 -38.22 -6.91
N GLU A 114 15.00 -37.27 -6.19
CA GLU A 114 13.63 -36.78 -6.42
C GLU A 114 13.44 -36.28 -7.87
N ILE A 115 14.43 -35.57 -8.42
CA ILE A 115 14.35 -35.11 -9.81
C ILE A 115 14.39 -36.28 -10.77
N CYS A 116 15.23 -37.29 -10.52
CA CYS A 116 15.30 -38.50 -11.34
C CYS A 116 13.96 -39.24 -11.35
N ASP A 117 13.37 -39.47 -10.18
CA ASP A 117 12.11 -40.17 -10.06
C ASP A 117 10.97 -39.43 -10.75
N ALA A 118 10.88 -38.10 -10.52
CA ALA A 118 9.92 -37.26 -11.21
C ALA A 118 10.15 -37.20 -12.74
N THR A 119 11.41 -37.24 -13.18
CA THR A 119 11.75 -37.28 -14.62
C THR A 119 11.30 -38.58 -15.26
N ARG A 120 11.37 -39.71 -14.54
CA ARG A 120 10.87 -41.03 -15.02
C ARG A 120 9.32 -41.07 -15.12
N ALA A 121 8.64 -40.22 -14.38
CA ALA A 121 7.16 -40.11 -14.38
C ALA A 121 6.64 -39.05 -15.36
N ASP A 122 7.47 -38.09 -15.80
CA ASP A 122 7.03 -36.99 -16.66
C ASP A 122 6.83 -37.43 -18.12
N PRO A 123 5.58 -37.32 -18.67
CA PRO A 123 5.27 -37.79 -20.02
C PRO A 123 6.10 -37.15 -21.16
N HIS A 124 6.52 -35.90 -20.96
CA HIS A 124 7.33 -35.18 -21.97
C HIS A 124 8.78 -35.57 -21.88
N LEU A 125 9.32 -35.75 -20.68
CA LEU A 125 10.72 -36.14 -20.47
C LEU A 125 10.97 -37.59 -20.77
N ILE A 126 9.99 -38.49 -20.61
CA ILE A 126 10.06 -39.87 -21.10
C ILE A 126 10.32 -39.86 -22.61
N LYS A 127 9.51 -39.16 -23.39
CA LYS A 127 9.67 -39.05 -24.85
C LYS A 127 11.01 -38.43 -25.27
N VAL A 128 11.48 -37.44 -24.49
CA VAL A 128 12.83 -36.85 -24.71
C VAL A 128 13.89 -37.94 -24.53
N ARG A 129 13.82 -38.72 -23.45
CA ARG A 129 14.79 -39.77 -23.16
C ARG A 129 14.78 -40.89 -24.20
N GLU A 130 13.62 -41.25 -24.73
CA GLU A 130 13.48 -42.21 -25.83
C GLU A 130 14.06 -41.72 -27.14
N ALA A 131 13.95 -40.39 -27.40
CA ALA A 131 14.42 -39.80 -28.65
C ALA A 131 15.93 -39.50 -28.66
N LEU A 132 16.58 -39.37 -27.49
CA LEU A 132 17.97 -38.95 -27.38
C LEU A 132 19.03 -39.95 -27.91
N PRO A 133 18.94 -41.31 -27.63
CA PRO A 133 19.96 -42.24 -28.01
C PRO A 133 20.22 -42.28 -29.53
N ASP A 134 19.13 -42.37 -30.31
CA ASP A 134 19.19 -42.52 -31.77
C ASP A 134 18.90 -41.21 -32.51
N LYS A 135 18.76 -40.09 -31.80
CA LYS A 135 18.29 -38.80 -32.35
C LYS A 135 17.00 -38.93 -33.17
N GLN A 136 16.11 -39.87 -32.78
CA GLN A 136 14.88 -40.17 -33.49
C GLN A 136 13.74 -39.24 -33.02
N TRP A 137 13.89 -37.94 -33.24
CA TRP A 137 12.90 -36.95 -32.88
C TRP A 137 11.61 -36.99 -33.71
N LYS A 138 11.52 -37.84 -34.73
CA LYS A 138 10.33 -38.00 -35.58
C LYS A 138 9.06 -38.34 -34.76
N TYR A 139 9.20 -39.19 -33.78
CA TYR A 139 8.08 -39.66 -32.94
C TYR A 139 7.79 -38.75 -31.76
N PHE A 140 8.65 -37.78 -31.48
CA PHE A 140 8.45 -36.83 -30.35
C PHE A 140 7.19 -35.97 -30.52
N LEU A 141 6.86 -35.61 -31.77
CA LEU A 141 5.67 -34.79 -32.07
C LEU A 141 4.40 -35.61 -32.35
N VAL A 142 4.48 -36.96 -32.34
CA VAL A 142 3.30 -37.81 -32.54
C VAL A 142 2.25 -37.53 -31.43
N GLY A 143 1.02 -37.28 -31.83
CA GLY A 143 -0.06 -36.92 -30.94
C GLY A 143 -0.03 -35.48 -30.41
N HIS A 144 0.83 -34.61 -30.95
CA HIS A 144 0.98 -33.21 -30.54
C HIS A 144 -0.32 -32.41 -30.64
N GLN A 145 -1.14 -32.65 -31.68
CA GLN A 145 -2.41 -31.95 -31.88
C GLN A 145 -3.49 -32.31 -30.86
N ALA A 146 -3.41 -33.49 -30.24
CA ALA A 146 -4.35 -33.95 -29.22
C ALA A 146 -4.02 -33.43 -27.81
N LEU A 147 -2.92 -32.69 -27.62
CA LEU A 147 -2.51 -32.13 -26.34
C LEU A 147 -3.28 -30.86 -26.03
N ASN A 148 -3.43 -30.58 -24.75
CA ASN A 148 -3.84 -29.25 -24.28
C ASN A 148 -2.78 -28.18 -24.62
N ASP A 149 -3.14 -26.91 -24.55
CA ASP A 149 -2.25 -25.81 -24.96
C ASP A 149 -0.97 -25.70 -24.11
N CYS A 150 -1.04 -26.06 -22.84
CA CYS A 150 0.13 -26.03 -21.93
C CYS A 150 1.15 -27.10 -22.33
N ASP A 151 0.69 -28.34 -22.50
CA ASP A 151 1.53 -29.47 -22.91
C ASP A 151 2.07 -29.30 -24.32
N ARG A 152 1.29 -28.71 -25.22
CA ARG A 152 1.74 -28.37 -26.58
C ARG A 152 2.89 -27.38 -26.55
N ARG A 153 2.75 -26.28 -25.77
CA ARG A 153 3.84 -25.29 -25.60
C ARG A 153 5.10 -25.89 -24.98
N THR A 154 4.92 -26.76 -23.98
CA THR A 154 6.02 -27.45 -23.32
C THR A 154 6.78 -28.34 -24.34
N ARG A 155 6.06 -29.11 -25.14
CA ARG A 155 6.64 -29.96 -26.16
C ARG A 155 7.33 -29.17 -27.28
N ASP A 156 6.73 -28.07 -27.72
CA ASP A 156 7.34 -27.16 -28.72
C ASP A 156 8.65 -26.55 -28.20
N GLN A 157 8.71 -26.17 -26.94
CA GLN A 157 9.95 -25.64 -26.38
C GLN A 157 11.03 -26.70 -26.23
N LEU A 158 10.69 -27.92 -25.81
CA LEU A 158 11.63 -29.03 -25.77
C LEU A 158 12.14 -29.36 -27.16
N TRP A 159 11.27 -29.37 -28.18
CA TRP A 159 11.67 -29.57 -29.57
C TRP A 159 12.64 -28.50 -30.06
N ARG A 160 12.45 -27.25 -29.73
CA ARG A 160 13.35 -26.16 -30.16
C ARG A 160 14.76 -26.28 -29.58
N VAL A 161 14.88 -26.86 -28.39
CA VAL A 161 16.18 -27.02 -27.69
C VAL A 161 16.71 -28.43 -27.76
N ARG A 162 16.12 -29.33 -28.58
CA ARG A 162 16.46 -30.75 -28.67
C ARG A 162 17.94 -31.06 -28.88
N ASP A 163 18.62 -30.20 -29.65
CA ASP A 163 20.04 -30.38 -29.96
C ASP A 163 20.96 -30.03 -28.78
N GLU A 164 20.43 -29.34 -27.76
CA GLU A 164 21.13 -29.00 -26.52
C GLU A 164 20.82 -30.00 -25.38
N LEU A 165 19.90 -30.96 -25.62
CA LEU A 165 19.49 -31.93 -24.61
C LEU A 165 20.43 -33.16 -24.60
N SER A 166 20.68 -33.64 -23.37
CA SER A 166 21.41 -34.90 -23.12
C SER A 166 20.78 -35.58 -21.89
N ALA A 167 21.00 -36.90 -21.78
CA ALA A 167 20.58 -37.70 -20.63
C ALA A 167 21.79 -38.26 -19.91
N THR A 168 21.76 -38.28 -18.58
CA THR A 168 22.77 -38.96 -17.75
C THR A 168 22.34 -40.41 -17.50
N GLY A 169 23.33 -41.28 -17.14
CA GLY A 169 23.08 -42.70 -16.79
C GLY A 169 22.03 -42.83 -15.64
N ASP A 170 21.99 -41.89 -14.70
CA ASP A 170 21.07 -41.87 -13.60
C ASP A 170 19.64 -41.46 -13.98
N GLY A 171 19.40 -41.06 -15.23
CA GLY A 171 18.10 -40.74 -15.78
C GLY A 171 17.72 -39.28 -15.76
N LEU A 172 18.64 -38.35 -15.40
CA LEU A 172 18.44 -36.92 -15.53
C LEU A 172 18.48 -36.49 -16.98
N VAL A 173 17.63 -35.53 -17.35
CA VAL A 173 17.73 -34.79 -18.61
C VAL A 173 18.43 -33.45 -18.34
N LEU A 174 19.43 -33.15 -19.16
CA LEU A 174 20.21 -31.92 -19.07
C LEU A 174 20.02 -31.07 -20.33
N ARG A 175 20.03 -29.77 -20.20
CA ARG A 175 20.21 -28.78 -21.26
C ARG A 175 21.58 -28.12 -21.10
N GLY A 176 22.59 -28.60 -21.83
CA GLY A 176 23.98 -28.26 -21.58
C GLY A 176 24.38 -28.64 -20.16
N ARG A 177 24.63 -27.63 -19.26
CA ARG A 177 24.98 -27.87 -17.85
C ARG A 177 23.78 -27.73 -16.90
N LYS A 178 22.58 -27.44 -17.39
CA LYS A 178 21.39 -27.17 -16.57
C LYS A 178 20.51 -28.39 -16.48
N ILE A 179 20.02 -28.69 -15.31
CA ILE A 179 19.07 -29.78 -15.10
C ILE A 179 17.71 -29.36 -15.67
N VAL A 180 17.11 -30.20 -16.49
CA VAL A 180 15.75 -30.04 -16.98
C VAL A 180 14.80 -30.54 -15.89
N ILE A 181 13.98 -29.64 -15.35
CA ILE A 181 13.06 -29.95 -14.26
C ILE A 181 11.73 -30.49 -14.83
N PRO A 182 11.25 -31.65 -14.35
CA PRO A 182 9.93 -32.17 -14.71
C PRO A 182 8.79 -31.28 -14.20
N SER A 183 7.66 -31.35 -14.89
CA SER A 183 6.51 -30.45 -14.66
C SER A 183 5.97 -30.47 -13.23
N SER A 184 5.99 -31.61 -12.58
CA SER A 184 5.53 -31.81 -11.19
C SER A 184 6.36 -31.01 -10.16
N LEU A 185 7.60 -30.65 -10.49
CA LEU A 185 8.52 -29.95 -9.57
C LEU A 185 8.71 -28.45 -9.87
N TRP A 186 8.07 -27.89 -10.89
CA TRP A 186 8.27 -26.49 -11.29
C TRP A 186 7.93 -25.51 -10.15
N ASN A 187 6.78 -25.64 -9.52
CA ASN A 187 6.37 -24.76 -8.42
C ASN A 187 7.37 -24.83 -7.26
N ARG A 188 7.77 -26.03 -6.86
CA ARG A 188 8.71 -26.25 -5.76
C ARG A 188 10.08 -25.64 -6.06
N VAL A 189 10.58 -25.76 -7.29
CA VAL A 189 11.86 -25.18 -7.69
C VAL A 189 11.79 -23.65 -7.70
N ILE A 190 10.67 -23.08 -8.14
CA ILE A 190 10.44 -21.64 -8.11
C ILE A 190 10.38 -21.14 -6.66
N ASP A 191 9.67 -21.83 -5.78
CA ASP A 191 9.55 -21.45 -4.36
C ASP A 191 10.93 -21.49 -3.66
N LEU A 192 11.72 -22.52 -3.89
CA LEU A 192 13.11 -22.60 -3.43
C LEU A 192 13.97 -21.45 -3.93
N ALA A 193 13.81 -21.06 -5.19
CA ALA A 193 14.53 -19.94 -5.75
C ALA A 193 14.07 -18.58 -5.21
N HIS A 194 12.78 -18.48 -4.84
CA HIS A 194 12.15 -17.28 -4.32
C HIS A 194 12.20 -17.14 -2.79
N GLN A 195 12.68 -18.14 -2.07
CA GLN A 195 12.72 -18.21 -0.60
C GLN A 195 13.28 -16.96 0.09
N GLY A 196 14.21 -16.25 -0.56
CA GLY A 196 14.73 -14.96 -0.06
C GLY A 196 13.97 -13.72 -0.51
N HIS A 197 12.81 -13.85 -1.13
CA HIS A 197 11.95 -12.75 -1.64
C HIS A 197 12.69 -11.70 -2.48
N GLN A 198 13.70 -12.10 -3.26
CA GLN A 198 14.58 -11.18 -3.99
C GLN A 198 13.96 -10.54 -5.25
N GLY A 199 12.70 -10.78 -5.53
CA GLY A 199 11.99 -10.25 -6.69
C GLY A 199 12.23 -11.06 -7.98
N ILE A 200 11.47 -10.73 -9.06
CA ILE A 200 11.37 -11.50 -10.30
C ILE A 200 12.74 -11.68 -10.98
N ALA A 201 13.47 -10.59 -11.20
CA ALA A 201 14.73 -10.62 -11.95
C ALA A 201 15.79 -11.51 -11.30
N LYS A 202 15.97 -11.40 -9.99
CA LYS A 202 16.95 -12.19 -9.23
C LYS A 202 16.52 -13.65 -9.10
N THR A 203 15.24 -13.94 -8.92
CA THR A 203 14.70 -15.30 -8.91
C THR A 203 14.95 -15.99 -10.26
N LYS A 204 14.66 -15.32 -11.39
CA LYS A 204 14.99 -15.82 -12.74
C LYS A 204 16.49 -16.04 -12.91
N ALA A 205 17.33 -15.10 -12.49
CA ALA A 205 18.77 -15.21 -12.60
C ALA A 205 19.29 -16.44 -11.83
N ARG A 206 18.81 -16.65 -10.58
CA ARG A 206 19.18 -17.80 -9.75
C ARG A 206 18.81 -19.14 -10.40
N LEU A 207 17.61 -19.24 -10.99
CA LEU A 207 17.16 -20.45 -11.70
C LEU A 207 17.98 -20.70 -12.95
N ARG A 208 18.19 -19.69 -13.80
CA ARG A 208 18.91 -19.80 -15.07
C ARG A 208 20.34 -20.32 -14.94
N THR A 209 20.96 -20.18 -13.77
CA THR A 209 22.31 -20.71 -13.54
C THR A 209 22.35 -22.22 -13.32
N LYS A 210 21.24 -22.84 -12.89
CA LYS A 210 21.22 -24.22 -12.38
C LYS A 210 20.25 -25.12 -13.15
N VAL A 211 19.08 -24.59 -13.52
CA VAL A 211 17.97 -25.39 -14.05
C VAL A 211 17.39 -24.77 -15.32
N TRP A 212 16.60 -25.55 -16.02
CA TRP A 212 15.76 -25.10 -17.10
C TRP A 212 14.48 -25.92 -17.19
N PHE A 213 13.39 -25.30 -17.55
CA PHE A 213 12.10 -25.92 -17.89
C PHE A 213 11.29 -25.02 -18.79
N ALA A 214 10.31 -25.59 -19.49
CA ALA A 214 9.48 -24.86 -20.44
C ALA A 214 8.63 -23.80 -19.73
N GLY A 215 8.57 -22.59 -20.27
CA GLY A 215 7.77 -21.51 -19.72
C GLY A 215 8.31 -20.88 -18.42
N MET A 216 9.55 -21.21 -18.01
CA MET A 216 10.15 -20.82 -16.74
C MET A 216 9.97 -19.33 -16.43
N ASP A 217 10.21 -18.43 -17.38
CA ASP A 217 10.16 -17.00 -17.14
C ASP A 217 8.75 -16.50 -16.81
N ILE A 218 7.72 -17.06 -17.45
CA ILE A 218 6.32 -16.71 -17.22
C ILE A 218 5.87 -17.25 -15.86
N LEU A 219 6.15 -18.52 -15.59
CA LEU A 219 5.78 -19.16 -14.33
C LEU A 219 6.42 -18.49 -13.10
N VAL A 220 7.69 -18.08 -13.23
CA VAL A 220 8.38 -17.32 -12.17
C VAL A 220 7.72 -15.97 -11.95
N GLU A 221 7.34 -15.24 -13.02
CA GLU A 221 6.63 -13.97 -12.86
C GLU A 221 5.30 -14.14 -12.16
N GLU A 222 4.49 -15.11 -12.57
CA GLU A 222 3.20 -15.40 -11.98
C GLU A 222 3.33 -15.76 -10.51
N ARG A 223 4.25 -16.67 -10.17
CA ARG A 223 4.46 -17.12 -8.79
C ARG A 223 4.94 -16.02 -7.87
N VAL A 224 5.90 -15.20 -8.33
CA VAL A 224 6.42 -14.07 -7.53
C VAL A 224 5.36 -12.96 -7.37
N ARG A 225 4.53 -12.70 -8.38
CA ARG A 225 3.42 -11.74 -8.28
C ARG A 225 2.33 -12.21 -7.30
N GLN A 226 2.15 -13.51 -7.16
CA GLN A 226 1.19 -14.11 -6.22
C GLN A 226 1.73 -14.18 -4.79
N CYS A 227 3.02 -13.93 -4.57
CA CYS A 227 3.60 -13.96 -3.23
C CYS A 227 3.06 -12.82 -2.36
N HIS A 228 2.29 -13.16 -1.33
CA HIS A 228 1.66 -12.20 -0.42
C HIS A 228 2.71 -11.32 0.28
N SER A 229 3.77 -11.92 0.84
CA SER A 229 4.86 -11.18 1.51
C SER A 229 5.51 -10.15 0.60
N CYS A 230 5.77 -10.51 -0.68
CA CYS A 230 6.28 -9.57 -1.69
C CYS A 230 5.24 -8.51 -2.08
N ALA A 231 3.95 -8.84 -2.03
CA ALA A 231 2.89 -7.90 -2.36
C ALA A 231 2.76 -6.80 -1.30
N ILE A 232 2.72 -7.16 -0.02
CA ILE A 232 2.57 -6.19 1.10
C ILE A 232 3.84 -5.37 1.37
N THR A 233 5.03 -5.90 1.08
CA THR A 233 6.32 -5.20 1.27
C THR A 233 6.82 -4.49 0.02
N GLY A 234 6.15 -4.67 -1.11
CA GLY A 234 6.55 -4.09 -2.40
C GLY A 234 6.36 -2.57 -2.46
N ASN A 235 6.90 -1.98 -3.53
CA ASN A 235 6.80 -0.54 -3.75
C ASN A 235 5.36 -0.04 -3.77
N GLU A 236 5.18 1.19 -3.28
CA GLU A 236 3.91 1.90 -3.37
C GLU A 236 3.44 2.00 -4.83
N PRO A 237 2.13 1.94 -5.06
CA PRO A 237 1.59 2.09 -6.40
C PRO A 237 1.85 3.49 -6.92
N LEU A 238 2.19 3.59 -8.21
CA LEU A 238 2.33 4.87 -8.87
C LEU A 238 1.01 5.66 -8.81
N PRO A 239 1.06 7.00 -8.71
CA PRO A 239 -0.13 7.82 -8.68
C PRO A 239 -0.94 7.67 -9.97
N ALA A 240 -2.26 7.85 -9.88
CA ALA A 240 -3.10 7.90 -11.07
C ALA A 240 -2.86 9.20 -11.86
N PRO A 241 -3.01 9.20 -13.19
CA PRO A 241 -2.97 10.41 -13.98
C PRO A 241 -4.02 11.43 -13.52
N VAL A 242 -3.64 12.70 -13.56
CA VAL A 242 -4.61 13.79 -13.27
C VAL A 242 -5.58 13.89 -14.43
N ILE A 243 -6.86 13.58 -14.16
CA ILE A 243 -7.92 13.74 -15.14
C ILE A 243 -8.24 15.24 -15.25
N THR A 244 -8.11 15.77 -16.46
CA THR A 244 -8.56 17.13 -16.77
C THR A 244 -10.06 17.13 -16.90
N GLU A 245 -10.75 17.79 -15.98
CA GLU A 245 -12.19 17.98 -16.09
C GLU A 245 -12.49 18.92 -17.29
N LYS A 246 -13.59 18.66 -17.99
CA LYS A 246 -14.08 19.61 -18.98
C LYS A 246 -14.37 20.93 -18.27
N GLY A 247 -13.82 22.00 -18.77
CA GLY A 247 -14.08 23.34 -18.23
C GLY A 247 -15.56 23.71 -18.38
N CYS A 248 -16.07 24.52 -17.46
CA CYS A 248 -17.40 25.12 -17.61
C CYS A 248 -17.35 26.23 -18.66
N GLY A 249 -18.37 26.26 -19.53
CA GLY A 249 -18.43 27.20 -20.63
C GLY A 249 -18.72 28.65 -20.22
N GLN A 250 -19.21 28.89 -18.99
CA GLN A 250 -19.65 30.22 -18.54
C GLN A 250 -19.11 30.56 -17.13
N PRO A 251 -18.90 31.85 -16.83
CA PRO A 251 -18.57 32.33 -15.51
C PRO A 251 -19.62 31.95 -14.47
N TRP A 252 -19.18 31.71 -13.23
CA TRP A 252 -20.01 31.48 -12.04
C TRP A 252 -20.94 30.28 -12.10
N THR A 253 -20.74 29.34 -13.01
CA THR A 253 -21.55 28.13 -13.11
C THR A 253 -21.04 26.99 -12.28
N GLN A 254 -19.71 26.86 -12.14
CA GLN A 254 -19.09 25.80 -11.33
C GLN A 254 -18.12 26.40 -10.35
N LEU A 255 -18.40 26.19 -9.07
CA LEU A 255 -17.56 26.72 -7.98
C LEU A 255 -16.83 25.61 -7.26
N SER A 256 -15.60 25.89 -6.83
CA SER A 256 -14.83 25.08 -5.88
C SER A 256 -14.81 25.77 -4.54
N MET A 257 -15.12 25.01 -3.47
CA MET A 257 -15.10 25.53 -2.11
C MET A 257 -14.12 24.76 -1.24
N ASP A 258 -13.49 25.47 -0.32
CA ASP A 258 -12.53 24.92 0.65
C ASP A 258 -12.49 25.77 1.92
N PHE A 259 -12.04 25.18 3.02
CA PHE A 259 -11.80 25.90 4.27
C PHE A 259 -10.31 26.12 4.48
N GLY A 260 -10.01 27.29 5.02
CA GLY A 260 -8.68 27.62 5.48
C GLY A 260 -8.69 28.21 6.89
N SER A 261 -7.51 28.37 7.46
CA SER A 261 -7.33 29.10 8.70
C SER A 261 -6.22 30.12 8.53
N PHE A 262 -6.45 31.31 9.09
CA PHE A 262 -5.43 32.34 9.17
C PHE A 262 -4.44 32.07 10.31
N PRO A 263 -3.29 32.74 10.31
CA PRO A 263 -2.29 32.60 11.38
C PRO A 263 -2.82 32.94 12.79
N ASP A 264 -3.85 33.76 12.89
CA ASP A 264 -4.54 34.11 14.14
C ASP A 264 -5.65 33.11 14.55
N GLY A 265 -5.82 32.02 13.80
CA GLY A 265 -6.81 30.99 14.06
C GLY A 265 -8.20 31.26 13.49
N ARG A 266 -8.46 32.43 12.88
CA ARG A 266 -9.75 32.69 12.20
C ARG A 266 -9.94 31.77 11.02
N LEU A 267 -11.15 31.24 10.87
CA LEU A 267 -11.52 30.36 9.77
C LEU A 267 -11.98 31.16 8.55
N THR A 268 -11.64 30.67 7.38
CA THR A 268 -12.03 31.26 6.10
C THR A 268 -12.73 30.24 5.24
N LEU A 269 -13.87 30.64 4.65
CA LEU A 269 -14.51 29.93 3.57
C LEU A 269 -14.03 30.57 2.25
N VAL A 270 -13.40 29.75 1.42
CA VAL A 270 -12.92 30.16 0.08
C VAL A 270 -13.85 29.59 -0.96
N VAL A 271 -14.34 30.41 -1.86
CA VAL A 271 -15.17 30.06 -3.00
C VAL A 271 -14.47 30.55 -4.27
N ILE A 272 -14.20 29.67 -5.21
CA ILE A 272 -13.50 30.01 -6.45
C ILE A 272 -14.32 29.59 -7.65
N ASP A 273 -14.53 30.52 -8.58
CA ASP A 273 -15.11 30.19 -9.88
C ASP A 273 -14.10 29.40 -10.73
N ASN A 274 -14.50 28.21 -11.17
CA ASN A 274 -13.65 27.33 -11.96
C ASN A 274 -13.41 27.83 -13.40
N HIS A 275 -14.23 28.78 -13.89
CA HIS A 275 -14.08 29.40 -15.21
C HIS A 275 -13.10 30.57 -15.17
N THR A 276 -13.42 31.60 -14.40
CA THR A 276 -12.67 32.86 -14.37
C THR A 276 -11.49 32.85 -13.39
N ARG A 277 -11.48 31.93 -12.43
CA ARG A 277 -10.54 31.90 -11.28
C ARG A 277 -10.79 33.01 -10.25
N PHE A 278 -11.96 33.60 -10.29
CA PHE A 278 -12.34 34.65 -9.36
C PHE A 278 -12.55 34.09 -7.94
N PRO A 279 -11.80 34.56 -6.95
CA PRO A 279 -11.96 34.10 -5.58
C PRO A 279 -12.89 35.00 -4.79
N VAL A 280 -13.71 34.39 -3.94
CA VAL A 280 -14.39 35.01 -2.83
C VAL A 280 -13.90 34.37 -1.53
N VAL A 281 -13.59 35.17 -0.53
CA VAL A 281 -13.12 34.72 0.78
C VAL A 281 -13.97 35.38 1.85
N GLU A 282 -14.71 34.56 2.62
CA GLU A 282 -15.53 34.99 3.74
C GLU A 282 -14.92 34.51 5.05
N LEU A 283 -14.85 35.39 6.05
CA LEU A 283 -14.46 35.02 7.40
C LEU A 283 -15.65 34.38 8.12
N VAL A 284 -15.43 33.22 8.68
CA VAL A 284 -16.47 32.47 9.41
C VAL A 284 -16.01 32.16 10.83
N SER A 285 -16.92 32.25 11.79
CA SER A 285 -16.61 31.98 13.20
C SER A 285 -16.40 30.48 13.49
N SER A 286 -17.01 29.61 12.70
CA SER A 286 -16.86 28.15 12.80
C SER A 286 -17.29 27.47 11.50
N THR A 287 -16.95 26.18 11.38
CA THR A 287 -17.43 25.30 10.29
C THR A 287 -18.86 24.82 10.49
N ALA A 288 -19.61 25.32 11.50
CA ALA A 288 -21.01 24.98 11.68
C ALA A 288 -21.84 25.46 10.47
N PHE A 289 -22.78 24.63 10.04
CA PHE A 289 -23.58 24.86 8.82
C PHE A 289 -24.22 26.26 8.80
N GLN A 290 -24.77 26.74 9.92
CA GLN A 290 -25.46 28.04 9.98
C GLN A 290 -24.53 29.22 9.64
N ASN A 291 -23.25 29.17 10.03
CA ASN A 291 -22.27 30.21 9.73
C ASN A 291 -21.86 30.18 8.28
N VAL A 292 -21.69 28.98 7.74
CA VAL A 292 -21.38 28.76 6.33
C VAL A 292 -22.53 29.16 5.43
N LYS A 293 -23.77 28.84 5.84
CA LYS A 293 -24.99 29.26 5.13
C LYS A 293 -25.07 30.78 5.01
N ARG A 294 -24.86 31.52 6.13
CA ARG A 294 -24.86 32.99 6.10
C ARG A 294 -23.81 33.58 5.16
N ALA A 295 -22.62 32.99 5.12
CA ALA A 295 -21.57 33.42 4.19
C ALA A 295 -21.97 33.16 2.74
N LEU A 296 -22.51 31.96 2.45
CA LEU A 296 -22.94 31.59 1.11
C LEU A 296 -24.16 32.40 0.65
N ASP A 297 -25.12 32.67 1.52
CA ASP A 297 -26.28 33.52 1.22
C ASP A 297 -25.83 34.92 0.74
N LYS A 298 -24.81 35.52 1.37
CA LYS A 298 -24.23 36.80 0.91
C LYS A 298 -23.59 36.67 -0.47
N VAL A 299 -22.77 35.62 -0.66
CA VAL A 299 -22.06 35.40 -1.92
C VAL A 299 -23.03 35.15 -3.06
N PHE A 300 -24.06 34.33 -2.83
CA PHE A 300 -25.06 33.99 -3.84
C PHE A 300 -26.03 35.16 -4.13
N ALA A 301 -26.31 36.00 -3.12
CA ALA A 301 -27.07 37.24 -3.32
C ALA A 301 -26.30 38.24 -4.18
N LEU A 302 -24.97 38.28 -4.09
CA LEU A 302 -24.15 39.22 -4.84
C LEU A 302 -23.84 38.75 -6.27
N LEU A 303 -23.54 37.47 -6.45
CA LEU A 303 -22.99 36.94 -7.71
C LEU A 303 -23.90 35.92 -8.39
N GLY A 304 -25.05 35.59 -7.78
CA GLY A 304 -25.98 34.60 -8.27
C GLY A 304 -25.69 33.19 -7.75
N VAL A 305 -26.67 32.28 -7.97
CA VAL A 305 -26.60 30.87 -7.56
C VAL A 305 -25.92 30.07 -8.66
N PRO A 306 -24.90 29.24 -8.34
CA PRO A 306 -24.20 28.41 -9.32
C PRO A 306 -25.03 27.16 -9.71
N GLU A 307 -24.61 26.47 -10.78
CA GLU A 307 -25.18 25.16 -11.15
C GLU A 307 -24.56 24.01 -10.36
N GLU A 308 -23.26 24.09 -10.12
CA GLU A 308 -22.49 23.02 -9.44
C GLU A 308 -21.52 23.61 -8.42
N VAL A 309 -21.49 22.99 -7.25
CA VAL A 309 -20.52 23.28 -6.19
C VAL A 309 -19.69 22.05 -5.90
N LYS A 310 -18.37 22.22 -5.95
CA LYS A 310 -17.38 21.19 -5.66
C LYS A 310 -16.72 21.45 -4.32
N THR A 311 -16.75 20.45 -3.43
CA THR A 311 -16.17 20.54 -2.08
C THR A 311 -15.33 19.32 -1.74
N ASP A 312 -14.55 19.44 -0.70
CA ASP A 312 -13.97 18.27 -0.01
C ASP A 312 -15.06 17.51 0.81
N ASN A 313 -14.63 16.52 1.60
CA ASN A 313 -15.49 15.76 2.50
C ASN A 313 -15.34 16.21 3.96
N GLY A 314 -14.86 17.41 4.22
CA GLY A 314 -14.78 17.99 5.56
C GLY A 314 -16.14 18.50 6.04
N PRO A 315 -16.31 18.72 7.36
CA PRO A 315 -17.48 19.44 7.88
C PRO A 315 -17.47 20.90 7.38
N PRO A 316 -18.63 21.49 7.02
CA PRO A 316 -19.99 20.93 7.07
C PRO A 316 -20.42 20.23 5.77
N PHE A 317 -19.56 20.15 4.78
CA PHE A 317 -19.91 19.76 3.41
C PHE A 317 -20.46 18.32 3.28
N GLN A 318 -20.18 17.44 4.24
CA GLN A 318 -20.75 16.09 4.26
C GLN A 318 -22.09 16.01 5.03
N GLY A 319 -22.53 17.11 5.65
CA GLY A 319 -23.75 17.16 6.44
C GLY A 319 -25.01 17.17 5.58
N GLN A 320 -26.09 16.55 6.08
CA GLN A 320 -27.40 16.52 5.41
C GLN A 320 -27.99 17.91 5.24
N GLU A 321 -27.75 18.81 6.20
CA GLU A 321 -28.23 20.20 6.16
C GLU A 321 -27.63 20.97 4.97
N PHE A 322 -26.32 20.78 4.72
CA PHE A 322 -25.63 21.42 3.59
C PHE A 322 -26.14 20.86 2.25
N GLU A 323 -26.35 19.55 2.18
CA GLU A 323 -26.90 18.90 0.97
C GLU A 323 -28.34 19.36 0.70
N ALA A 324 -29.18 19.44 1.74
CA ALA A 324 -30.55 19.96 1.65
C ALA A 324 -30.58 21.42 1.21
N TYR A 325 -29.69 22.26 1.74
CA TYR A 325 -29.54 23.67 1.37
C TYR A 325 -29.23 23.84 -0.13
N LEU A 326 -28.21 23.15 -0.63
CA LEU A 326 -27.84 23.20 -2.04
C LEU A 326 -28.95 22.65 -2.95
N LYS A 327 -29.60 21.56 -2.54
CA LYS A 327 -30.74 20.97 -3.25
C LYS A 327 -31.92 21.92 -3.32
N GLY A 328 -32.21 22.66 -2.22
CA GLY A 328 -33.25 23.68 -2.19
C GLY A 328 -33.04 24.84 -3.16
N MET A 329 -31.78 25.11 -3.53
CA MET A 329 -31.37 26.10 -4.52
C MET A 329 -31.15 25.50 -5.92
N ASN A 330 -31.48 24.23 -6.15
CA ASN A 330 -31.22 23.50 -7.40
C ASN A 330 -29.72 23.45 -7.78
N VAL A 331 -28.82 23.46 -6.80
CA VAL A 331 -27.36 23.39 -6.99
C VAL A 331 -26.89 21.95 -6.87
N LYS A 332 -26.15 21.48 -7.84
CA LYS A 332 -25.55 20.14 -7.83
C LYS A 332 -24.33 20.11 -6.91
N HIS A 333 -24.37 19.28 -5.90
CA HIS A 333 -23.23 19.06 -5.00
C HIS A 333 -22.31 17.96 -5.52
N ARG A 334 -21.04 18.28 -5.72
CA ARG A 334 -20.00 17.35 -6.14
C ARG A 334 -18.91 17.23 -5.07
N ARG A 335 -18.90 16.14 -4.36
CA ARG A 335 -17.83 15.84 -3.38
C ARG A 335 -16.64 15.19 -4.05
N ILE A 336 -15.43 15.64 -3.71
CA ILE A 336 -14.18 15.03 -4.19
C ILE A 336 -13.92 13.69 -3.51
N THR A 337 -13.07 12.86 -4.13
CA THR A 337 -12.66 11.57 -3.55
C THR A 337 -11.91 11.79 -2.24
N PRO A 338 -12.28 11.09 -1.16
CA PRO A 338 -11.57 11.19 0.11
C PRO A 338 -10.08 10.89 -0.06
N LEU A 339 -9.23 11.69 0.62
CA LEU A 339 -7.76 11.59 0.58
C LEU A 339 -7.15 11.79 -0.81
N TRP A 340 -7.85 12.53 -1.69
CA TRP A 340 -7.35 12.91 -2.98
C TRP A 340 -7.46 14.44 -3.19
N PRO A 341 -6.64 15.23 -2.49
CA PRO A 341 -6.71 16.69 -2.51
C PRO A 341 -6.54 17.27 -3.91
N GLN A 342 -5.78 16.62 -4.77
CA GLN A 342 -5.58 17.07 -6.16
C GLN A 342 -6.88 17.27 -6.95
N ALA A 343 -7.98 16.67 -6.51
CA ALA A 343 -9.29 16.89 -7.12
C ALA A 343 -9.83 18.30 -6.86
N ASN A 344 -9.41 19.02 -5.80
CA ASN A 344 -9.74 20.41 -5.51
C ASN A 344 -8.54 21.36 -5.74
N GLY A 345 -7.66 20.99 -6.66
CA GLY A 345 -6.36 21.66 -6.86
C GLY A 345 -6.43 23.16 -7.19
N GLU A 346 -7.59 23.68 -7.58
CA GLU A 346 -7.77 25.13 -7.81
C GLU A 346 -7.87 25.86 -6.48
N ALA A 347 -8.75 25.40 -5.59
CA ALA A 347 -8.90 25.98 -4.25
C ALA A 347 -7.60 25.81 -3.43
N GLU A 348 -6.95 24.66 -3.49
CA GLU A 348 -5.68 24.41 -2.83
C GLU A 348 -4.55 25.37 -3.29
N ARG A 349 -4.44 25.59 -4.59
CA ARG A 349 -3.45 26.54 -5.15
C ARG A 349 -3.70 27.95 -4.68
N PHE A 350 -4.95 28.38 -4.71
CA PHE A 350 -5.33 29.70 -4.22
C PHE A 350 -5.03 29.82 -2.73
N MET A 351 -5.43 28.83 -1.91
CA MET A 351 -5.17 28.79 -0.47
C MET A 351 -3.67 28.92 -0.16
N ARG A 352 -2.82 28.24 -0.94
CA ARG A 352 -1.36 28.34 -0.77
C ARG A 352 -0.87 29.77 -0.98
N THR A 353 -1.39 30.46 -2.01
CA THR A 353 -1.03 31.84 -2.33
C THR A 353 -1.58 32.81 -1.27
N LEU A 354 -2.84 32.64 -0.85
CA LEU A 354 -3.47 33.40 0.22
C LEU A 354 -2.71 33.26 1.53
N ASN A 355 -2.41 32.04 1.97
CA ASN A 355 -1.68 31.77 3.20
C ASN A 355 -0.27 32.39 3.20
N LYS A 356 0.41 32.40 2.04
CA LYS A 356 1.69 33.11 1.91
C LYS A 356 1.52 34.61 2.13
N ALA A 357 0.52 35.25 1.53
CA ALA A 357 0.26 36.66 1.67
C ALA A 357 -0.10 37.03 3.12
N MET A 358 -0.94 36.22 3.77
CA MET A 358 -1.34 36.45 5.17
C MET A 358 -0.15 36.30 6.14
N ARG A 359 0.78 35.36 5.90
CA ARG A 359 2.02 35.25 6.69
C ARG A 359 2.90 36.50 6.57
N ILE A 360 3.04 37.00 5.34
CA ILE A 360 3.80 38.23 5.10
C ILE A 360 3.18 39.43 5.82
N ALA A 361 1.84 39.54 5.82
CA ALA A 361 1.11 40.57 6.52
C ALA A 361 1.33 40.53 8.04
N VAL A 362 1.32 39.34 8.63
CA VAL A 362 1.61 39.15 10.07
C VAL A 362 3.04 39.56 10.41
N ASP A 363 3.99 39.11 9.61
CA ASP A 363 5.42 39.46 9.77
C ASP A 363 5.66 40.97 9.66
N GLY A 364 4.92 41.65 8.75
CA GLY A 364 4.93 43.10 8.57
C GLY A 364 4.09 43.90 9.58
N GLY A 365 3.40 43.23 10.54
CA GLY A 365 2.55 43.91 11.52
C GLY A 365 1.25 44.49 10.94
N GLN A 366 0.85 44.13 9.72
CA GLN A 366 -0.36 44.59 9.07
C GLN A 366 -1.62 43.87 9.61
N GLY A 367 -2.73 44.58 9.72
CA GLY A 367 -4.00 43.98 10.10
C GLY A 367 -4.50 42.99 9.06
N LEU A 368 -4.82 41.74 9.46
CA LEU A 368 -5.13 40.63 8.54
C LEU A 368 -6.36 40.90 7.64
N GLU A 369 -7.36 41.65 8.11
CA GLU A 369 -8.52 42.00 7.29
C GLU A 369 -8.17 42.97 6.16
N SER A 370 -7.38 43.99 6.48
CA SER A 370 -6.88 44.94 5.47
C SER A 370 -5.99 44.22 4.45
N ALA A 371 -5.08 43.39 4.92
CA ALA A 371 -4.20 42.58 4.07
C ALA A 371 -5.00 41.62 3.16
N LEU A 372 -6.07 41.01 3.68
CA LEU A 372 -6.96 40.17 2.88
C LEU A 372 -7.61 40.95 1.74
N GLN A 373 -8.19 42.13 2.05
CA GLN A 373 -8.84 42.97 1.03
C GLN A 373 -7.85 43.44 -0.04
N GLU A 374 -6.66 43.83 0.39
CA GLU A 374 -5.58 44.23 -0.52
C GLU A 374 -5.14 43.06 -1.42
N PHE A 375 -4.92 41.89 -0.84
CA PHE A 375 -4.58 40.68 -1.58
C PHE A 375 -5.67 40.30 -2.59
N LEU A 376 -6.96 40.30 -2.17
CA LEU A 376 -8.07 39.95 -3.06
C LEU A 376 -8.20 40.94 -4.22
N ARG A 377 -8.06 42.24 -3.95
CA ARG A 377 -8.06 43.26 -5.00
C ARG A 377 -6.94 43.00 -6.02
N ALA A 378 -5.69 42.86 -5.53
CA ALA A 378 -4.56 42.58 -6.40
C ALA A 378 -4.73 41.27 -7.19
N TYR A 379 -5.16 40.17 -6.56
CA TYR A 379 -5.37 38.88 -7.22
C TYR A 379 -6.43 38.95 -8.32
N ARG A 380 -7.57 39.61 -8.04
CA ARG A 380 -8.69 39.74 -8.99
C ARG A 380 -8.33 40.54 -10.23
N LEU A 381 -7.37 41.46 -10.12
CA LEU A 381 -6.91 42.34 -11.20
C LEU A 381 -5.63 41.85 -11.90
N THR A 382 -4.97 40.86 -11.36
CA THR A 382 -3.75 40.28 -11.96
C THR A 382 -4.11 39.18 -12.97
N PRO A 383 -3.61 39.22 -14.23
CA PRO A 383 -3.83 38.20 -15.22
C PRO A 383 -3.42 36.81 -14.71
N HIS A 384 -4.35 35.87 -14.70
CA HIS A 384 -4.11 34.52 -14.18
C HIS A 384 -3.36 33.69 -15.22
N SER A 385 -2.35 32.93 -14.78
CA SER A 385 -1.45 32.16 -15.67
C SER A 385 -2.17 31.16 -16.60
N THR A 386 -3.32 30.64 -16.19
CA THR A 386 -4.11 29.69 -17.01
C THR A 386 -5.00 30.38 -18.03
N THR A 387 -5.72 31.42 -17.60
CA THR A 387 -6.69 32.13 -18.45
C THR A 387 -6.04 33.23 -19.32
N GLY A 388 -4.92 33.78 -18.84
CA GLY A 388 -4.26 34.92 -19.50
C GLY A 388 -4.93 36.27 -19.27
N CYS A 389 -6.09 36.28 -18.60
CA CYS A 389 -6.89 37.46 -18.28
C CYS A 389 -7.05 37.63 -16.78
N ALA A 390 -7.36 38.83 -16.31
CA ALA A 390 -7.66 39.09 -14.91
C ALA A 390 -9.01 38.43 -14.52
N PRO A 391 -9.08 37.73 -13.39
CA PRO A 391 -10.31 37.06 -12.95
C PRO A 391 -11.50 38.01 -12.81
N GLY A 392 -11.25 39.23 -12.36
CA GLY A 392 -12.30 40.26 -12.19
C GLY A 392 -12.89 40.71 -13.51
N ASP A 393 -12.06 40.97 -14.51
CA ASP A 393 -12.52 41.41 -15.82
C ASP A 393 -13.34 40.32 -16.54
N LEU A 394 -12.91 39.05 -16.37
CA LEU A 394 -13.65 37.89 -16.93
C LEU A 394 -15.00 37.69 -16.25
N LEU A 395 -15.11 37.83 -14.92
CA LEU A 395 -16.36 37.61 -14.21
C LEU A 395 -17.33 38.76 -14.41
N MET A 396 -16.85 40.01 -14.32
CA MET A 396 -17.69 41.21 -14.36
C MET A 396 -17.92 41.73 -15.78
N ASN A 397 -17.21 41.19 -16.76
CA ASN A 397 -17.22 41.62 -18.15
C ASN A 397 -17.05 43.14 -18.31
N ARG A 398 -16.17 43.71 -17.50
CA ARG A 398 -15.81 45.13 -17.55
C ARG A 398 -14.41 45.35 -16.97
N ASP A 399 -13.76 46.44 -17.34
CA ASP A 399 -12.51 46.85 -16.71
C ASP A 399 -12.73 47.23 -15.23
N LEU A 400 -12.01 46.58 -14.36
CA LEU A 400 -11.98 46.93 -12.94
C LEU A 400 -10.82 47.86 -12.68
N ARG A 401 -11.11 49.11 -12.32
CA ARG A 401 -10.07 50.10 -12.01
C ARG A 401 -9.19 49.64 -10.87
N ASP A 402 -7.88 49.67 -11.15
CA ASP A 402 -6.82 49.40 -10.16
C ASP A 402 -6.33 50.71 -9.52
N VAL A 403 -5.49 50.55 -8.48
CA VAL A 403 -4.68 51.65 -7.92
C VAL A 403 -3.55 52.08 -8.86
N ILE A 404 -3.19 51.22 -9.81
CA ILE A 404 -2.26 51.51 -10.90
C ILE A 404 -3.07 52.11 -12.06
N PRO A 405 -2.73 53.33 -12.54
CA PRO A 405 -3.45 53.97 -13.64
C PRO A 405 -3.25 53.18 -14.95
N SER A 406 -4.34 52.96 -15.68
CA SER A 406 -4.35 52.33 -17.01
C SER A 406 -4.63 53.36 -18.11
N GLY A 407 -4.20 53.04 -19.34
CA GLY A 407 -4.49 53.89 -20.53
C GLY A 407 -5.96 53.81 -20.91
N PRO A 408 -6.43 54.70 -21.82
CA PRO A 408 -7.85 54.88 -22.14
C PRO A 408 -8.50 53.77 -22.99
N THR A 409 -7.76 52.78 -23.45
CA THR A 409 -8.26 51.72 -24.34
C THR A 409 -8.51 50.43 -23.58
N TRP A 410 -9.71 50.22 -23.08
CA TRP A 410 -10.19 48.93 -22.59
C TRP A 410 -10.81 48.13 -23.71
N GLN A 411 -10.48 46.84 -23.76
CA GLN A 411 -11.19 45.84 -24.60
C GLN A 411 -11.76 44.78 -23.70
N PRO A 412 -12.98 44.28 -23.98
CA PRO A 412 -13.56 43.15 -23.19
C PRO A 412 -12.59 41.97 -23.14
N ALA A 413 -12.33 41.50 -21.91
CA ALA A 413 -11.52 40.32 -21.72
C ALA A 413 -12.29 39.09 -22.22
N THR A 414 -11.88 38.56 -23.36
CA THR A 414 -12.43 37.32 -23.90
C THR A 414 -11.53 36.16 -23.56
N LEU A 415 -12.06 35.20 -22.84
CA LEU A 415 -11.33 33.97 -22.55
C LEU A 415 -11.28 33.11 -23.83
N ASP A 416 -10.06 32.92 -24.35
CA ASP A 416 -9.81 31.85 -25.32
C ASP A 416 -9.88 30.49 -24.58
N PHE A 417 -11.11 30.03 -24.43
CA PHE A 417 -11.41 28.83 -23.66
C PHE A 417 -10.69 27.59 -24.22
N PRO A 418 -10.66 27.31 -25.52
CA PRO A 418 -9.88 26.20 -26.08
C PRO A 418 -8.39 26.25 -25.69
N ARG A 419 -7.77 27.41 -25.80
CA ARG A 419 -6.36 27.62 -25.46
C ARG A 419 -6.09 27.45 -23.96
N ALA A 420 -6.96 27.94 -23.11
CA ALA A 420 -6.86 27.78 -21.65
C ALA A 420 -7.00 26.31 -21.23
N GLU A 421 -7.94 25.60 -21.86
CA GLU A 421 -8.14 24.16 -21.62
C GLU A 421 -6.94 23.33 -22.10
N GLU A 422 -6.41 23.63 -23.28
CA GLU A 422 -5.21 22.98 -23.79
C GLU A 422 -4.00 23.22 -22.89
N LYS A 423 -3.77 24.45 -22.43
CA LYS A 423 -2.70 24.78 -21.48
C LYS A 423 -2.85 24.01 -20.19
N ARG A 424 -4.09 23.87 -19.66
CA ARG A 424 -4.39 23.08 -18.46
C ARG A 424 -4.10 21.59 -18.70
N LYS A 425 -4.49 21.05 -19.83
CA LYS A 425 -4.24 19.66 -20.24
C LYS A 425 -2.72 19.39 -20.31
N ARG A 426 -1.96 20.23 -21.01
CA ARG A 426 -0.49 20.13 -21.11
C ARG A 426 0.20 20.17 -19.72
N THR A 427 -0.27 21.06 -18.83
CA THR A 427 0.27 21.17 -17.46
C THR A 427 0.00 19.89 -16.65
N ASN A 428 -1.21 19.32 -16.74
CA ASN A 428 -1.59 18.08 -16.08
C ASN A 428 -0.84 16.86 -16.64
N GLU A 429 -0.65 16.80 -17.96
CA GLU A 429 0.14 15.76 -18.61
C GLU A 429 1.61 15.84 -18.17
N LYS A 430 2.20 17.04 -18.13
CA LYS A 430 3.56 17.23 -17.62
C LYS A 430 3.68 16.80 -16.16
N ALA A 431 2.74 17.18 -15.31
CA ALA A 431 2.69 16.75 -13.90
C ALA A 431 2.53 15.23 -13.76
N SER A 432 1.72 14.60 -14.59
CA SER A 432 1.53 13.15 -14.62
C SER A 432 2.80 12.41 -15.07
N ARG A 433 3.49 12.92 -16.10
CA ARG A 433 4.78 12.38 -16.56
C ARG A 433 5.87 12.48 -15.48
N LEU A 434 6.00 13.65 -14.83
CA LEU A 434 6.99 13.85 -13.75
C LEU A 434 6.75 12.91 -12.56
N ARG A 435 5.50 12.58 -12.27
CA ARG A 435 5.11 11.65 -11.20
C ARG A 435 5.12 10.19 -11.64
N ARG A 436 5.46 9.89 -12.89
CA ARG A 436 5.35 8.55 -13.49
C ARG A 436 3.95 7.95 -13.31
N ALA A 437 2.92 8.78 -13.44
CA ALA A 437 1.54 8.37 -13.21
C ALA A 437 1.13 7.27 -14.20
N GLU A 438 0.52 6.21 -13.69
CA GLU A 438 0.09 5.04 -14.47
C GLU A 438 -1.42 4.85 -14.35
N LYS A 439 -2.07 4.59 -15.48
CA LYS A 439 -3.48 4.23 -15.50
C LYS A 439 -3.65 2.80 -14.98
N LYS A 440 -4.50 2.64 -13.97
CA LYS A 440 -4.82 1.33 -13.39
C LYS A 440 -6.25 0.97 -13.73
N ASP A 441 -6.41 -0.19 -14.32
CA ASP A 441 -7.72 -0.73 -14.66
C ASP A 441 -8.11 -1.80 -13.61
N LEU A 442 -8.62 -1.33 -12.46
CA LEU A 442 -9.26 -2.18 -11.46
C LEU A 442 -10.73 -2.36 -11.83
N VAL A 443 -11.22 -3.58 -11.72
CA VAL A 443 -12.60 -3.94 -12.00
C VAL A 443 -13.31 -4.45 -10.75
N VAL A 444 -14.64 -4.43 -10.77
CA VAL A 444 -15.45 -5.02 -9.68
C VAL A 444 -15.13 -6.52 -9.57
N GLY A 445 -14.89 -6.97 -8.35
CA GLY A 445 -14.47 -8.34 -8.06
C GLY A 445 -12.97 -8.52 -7.83
N ASP A 446 -12.12 -7.57 -8.25
CA ASP A 446 -10.67 -7.63 -7.99
C ASP A 446 -10.36 -7.61 -6.50
N TRP A 447 -9.33 -8.37 -6.11
CA TRP A 447 -8.73 -8.30 -4.78
C TRP A 447 -7.60 -7.27 -4.78
N VAL A 448 -7.59 -6.43 -3.73
CA VAL A 448 -6.65 -5.31 -3.63
C VAL A 448 -6.11 -5.16 -2.21
N LEU A 449 -4.85 -4.77 -2.10
CA LEU A 449 -4.24 -4.33 -0.85
C LEU A 449 -4.43 -2.82 -0.70
N LEU A 450 -4.77 -2.36 0.51
CA LEU A 450 -4.93 -0.96 0.85
C LEU A 450 -3.61 -0.39 1.38
N LYS A 451 -3.20 0.78 0.87
CA LYS A 451 -2.04 1.50 1.38
C LYS A 451 -2.24 1.91 2.84
N ASP A 452 -1.26 1.62 3.70
CA ASP A 452 -1.28 2.04 5.10
C ASP A 452 -1.15 3.58 5.21
N ARG A 453 -1.91 4.17 6.13
CA ARG A 453 -1.93 5.61 6.40
C ARG A 453 -0.79 6.10 7.28
N HIS A 454 -0.19 5.21 8.08
CA HIS A 454 0.77 5.56 9.11
C HIS A 454 2.15 4.94 8.83
N PRO A 455 2.96 5.52 7.91
CA PRO A 455 4.29 5.00 7.59
C PRO A 455 5.32 5.31 8.69
N GLY A 456 4.90 5.47 9.94
CA GLY A 456 5.75 5.99 11.03
C GLY A 456 6.80 5.00 11.59
N TRP A 457 6.81 3.73 11.20
CA TRP A 457 7.77 2.75 11.71
C TRP A 457 8.58 2.11 10.58
N LYS A 458 9.90 2.10 10.75
CA LYS A 458 10.88 1.66 9.74
C LYS A 458 10.66 0.21 9.22
N PHE A 459 9.94 -0.61 10.01
CA PHE A 459 9.65 -2.01 9.69
C PHE A 459 8.17 -2.29 9.35
N ARG A 460 7.34 -1.25 9.25
CA ARG A 460 5.93 -1.44 8.89
C ARG A 460 5.78 -1.62 7.39
N THR A 461 4.88 -2.51 7.01
CA THR A 461 4.58 -2.74 5.59
C THR A 461 3.84 -1.56 4.97
N PRO A 462 4.13 -1.16 3.72
CA PRO A 462 3.45 -0.07 3.03
C PRO A 462 1.94 -0.30 2.81
N PHE A 463 1.50 -1.56 2.90
CA PHE A 463 0.11 -1.98 2.70
C PHE A 463 -0.41 -2.73 3.92
N GLU A 464 -1.72 -2.62 4.15
CA GLU A 464 -2.42 -3.50 5.10
C GLU A 464 -2.26 -4.95 4.65
N PRO A 465 -1.99 -5.90 5.59
CA PRO A 465 -1.79 -7.31 5.25
C PRO A 465 -3.03 -7.98 4.66
N GLU A 466 -4.22 -7.56 5.12
CA GLU A 466 -5.48 -8.15 4.71
C GLU A 466 -6.00 -7.57 3.40
N ALA A 467 -6.43 -8.42 2.48
CA ALA A 467 -6.95 -8.02 1.19
C ALA A 467 -8.39 -7.48 1.26
N TRP A 468 -8.71 -6.58 0.36
CA TRP A 468 -10.03 -5.97 0.18
C TRP A 468 -10.60 -6.37 -1.18
N LYS A 469 -11.91 -6.60 -1.27
CA LYS A 469 -12.60 -6.90 -2.54
C LYS A 469 -13.22 -5.64 -3.12
N VAL A 470 -12.96 -5.34 -4.37
CA VAL A 470 -13.55 -4.19 -5.08
C VAL A 470 -15.03 -4.47 -5.34
N VAL A 471 -15.91 -3.58 -4.83
CA VAL A 471 -17.37 -3.69 -4.99
C VAL A 471 -17.96 -2.64 -5.94
N ARG A 472 -17.28 -1.50 -6.12
CA ARG A 472 -17.75 -0.46 -7.04
C ARG A 472 -16.56 0.35 -7.59
N VAL A 473 -16.66 0.67 -8.88
CA VAL A 473 -15.69 1.51 -9.60
C VAL A 473 -16.43 2.69 -10.23
N LYS A 474 -15.97 3.92 -9.96
CA LYS A 474 -16.51 5.15 -10.59
C LYS A 474 -15.34 6.05 -11.00
N GLY A 475 -14.89 5.93 -12.24
CA GLY A 475 -13.68 6.61 -12.73
C GLY A 475 -12.44 6.19 -11.94
N THR A 476 -11.78 7.13 -11.24
CA THR A 476 -10.64 6.83 -10.36
C THR A 476 -11.03 6.52 -8.91
N MET A 477 -12.33 6.56 -8.60
CA MET A 477 -12.85 6.20 -7.27
C MET A 477 -13.13 4.70 -7.21
N ILE A 478 -12.51 4.04 -6.26
CA ILE A 478 -12.67 2.61 -5.99
C ILE A 478 -13.30 2.47 -4.61
N THR A 479 -14.41 1.75 -4.55
CA THR A 479 -15.02 1.29 -3.30
C THR A 479 -14.67 -0.16 -3.09
N ALA A 480 -14.03 -0.47 -1.97
CA ALA A 480 -13.63 -1.82 -1.62
C ALA A 480 -14.22 -2.22 -0.25
N LYS A 481 -14.49 -3.51 -0.08
CA LYS A 481 -15.14 -4.08 1.10
C LYS A 481 -14.29 -5.19 1.70
N ARG A 482 -14.25 -5.23 3.05
CA ARG A 482 -13.64 -6.29 3.85
C ARG A 482 -14.56 -6.61 5.04
N GLY A 483 -15.19 -7.77 5.03
CA GLY A 483 -16.22 -8.13 6.01
C GLY A 483 -17.37 -7.11 6.03
N ARG A 484 -17.59 -6.46 7.17
CA ARG A 484 -18.61 -5.39 7.33
C ARG A 484 -18.11 -3.99 6.99
N ARG A 485 -16.79 -3.82 6.79
CA ARG A 485 -16.19 -2.52 6.50
C ARG A 485 -16.19 -2.25 5.01
N GLU A 486 -16.61 -1.06 4.62
CA GLU A 486 -16.57 -0.56 3.24
C GLU A 486 -15.86 0.79 3.23
N LEU A 487 -14.98 1.00 2.27
CA LEU A 487 -14.26 2.27 2.12
C LEU A 487 -14.11 2.65 0.64
N THR A 488 -14.13 3.95 0.39
CA THR A 488 -13.92 4.52 -0.94
C THR A 488 -12.64 5.36 -0.95
N ARG A 489 -11.74 5.08 -1.90
CA ARG A 489 -10.48 5.80 -2.09
C ARG A 489 -10.17 5.98 -3.57
N ASN A 490 -9.19 6.84 -3.87
CA ASN A 490 -8.64 6.90 -5.22
C ASN A 490 -7.90 5.59 -5.56
N VAL A 491 -7.92 5.21 -6.84
CA VAL A 491 -7.26 3.99 -7.35
C VAL A 491 -5.78 3.87 -6.98
N SER A 492 -5.10 5.00 -6.74
CA SER A 492 -3.69 5.02 -6.29
C SER A 492 -3.46 4.47 -4.88
N TRP A 493 -4.51 4.34 -4.07
CA TRP A 493 -4.44 3.74 -2.74
C TRP A 493 -4.49 2.22 -2.76
N PHE A 494 -4.74 1.63 -3.91
CA PHE A 494 -4.95 0.21 -4.06
C PHE A 494 -3.89 -0.42 -4.94
N LYS A 495 -3.47 -1.62 -4.57
CA LYS A 495 -2.60 -2.50 -5.34
C LYS A 495 -3.32 -3.81 -5.57
N ARG A 496 -3.44 -4.25 -6.84
CA ARG A 496 -4.05 -5.55 -7.16
C ARG A 496 -3.27 -6.67 -6.51
N THR A 497 -3.97 -7.63 -5.93
CA THR A 497 -3.42 -8.86 -5.35
C THR A 497 -4.29 -10.04 -5.73
N VAL A 498 -3.89 -11.22 -5.33
CA VAL A 498 -4.70 -12.44 -5.45
C VAL A 498 -5.51 -12.62 -4.18
N GLU A 499 -6.65 -13.30 -4.24
CA GLU A 499 -7.42 -13.70 -3.07
C GLU A 499 -6.50 -14.41 -2.08
N GLU A 500 -6.49 -13.97 -0.82
CA GLU A 500 -5.87 -14.78 0.23
C GLU A 500 -6.69 -16.08 0.36
N SER A 501 -6.07 -17.20 -0.02
CA SER A 501 -6.52 -18.47 0.53
C SER A 501 -6.34 -18.37 2.05
N PRO A 502 -7.34 -18.63 2.89
CA PRO A 502 -7.11 -18.75 4.32
C PRO A 502 -5.97 -19.75 4.49
N LEU A 503 -4.96 -19.37 5.23
CA LEU A 503 -3.95 -20.32 5.71
C LEU A 503 -4.71 -21.39 6.50
N GLU A 504 -4.97 -22.54 5.86
CA GLU A 504 -5.34 -23.76 6.55
C GLU A 504 -4.22 -24.26 7.45
#